data_d532c814e3ca1299ef7e060350b61b99
#
_entry.id   d532c814e3ca1299ef7e060350b61b99
#
_cell.length_a   1.000
_cell.length_b   1.000
_cell.length_c   1.000
_cell.angle_alpha   90.00
_cell.angle_beta   90.00
_cell.angle_gamma   90.00
#
_symmetry.space_group_name_H-M   'P 1'
#
loop_
_entity.id
_entity.type
_entity.pdbx_description
1 polymer ?
#
loop_
_entity_poly.entity_id
_entity_poly.type
_entity_poly.pdbx_seq_one_letter_code
_entity_poly.pdbx_strand_id
1 'polypeptide(L)'
;FCGYFPADEPKYSCIVVIRQPRNGYPSGGTMSGGVVKAIAEKVYASHMSFDIRDMEKDSLAVTLPQPKAGERGALEYVLDKLDIEADSDSIETQWVTAKREDGREDVELKDIPIREGLVPNVVGMGAKDAVYLLESVGLRASLNGMGRVSSQSVSPGSRVSKGQTVSLTLK
;
A
#
# COMPACT_ATOMS: atom_id res chain seq x y z
N PHE A 1 -26.60 -14.26 -26.86
CA PHE A 1 -25.75 -13.23 -26.23
C PHE A 1 -24.52 -12.98 -27.10
N CYS A 2 -24.20 -11.70 -27.30
CA CYS A 2 -22.98 -11.25 -27.97
C CYS A 2 -22.23 -10.35 -27.03
N GLY A 3 -20.91 -10.50 -26.95
CA GLY A 3 -20.06 -9.69 -26.12
C GLY A 3 -18.66 -9.52 -26.73
N TYR A 4 -17.92 -8.59 -26.21
CA TYR A 4 -16.49 -8.38 -26.54
C TYR A 4 -15.68 -8.23 -25.25
N PHE A 5 -14.40 -8.52 -25.34
CA PHE A 5 -13.48 -8.42 -24.21
C PHE A 5 -12.03 -8.21 -24.70
N PRO A 6 -11.17 -7.48 -23.91
CA PRO A 6 -11.49 -6.67 -22.73
C PRO A 6 -12.48 -5.55 -23.01
N ALA A 7 -13.10 -4.96 -21.96
CA ALA A 7 -14.09 -3.88 -22.14
C ALA A 7 -13.42 -2.58 -22.60
N ASP A 8 -12.25 -2.27 -22.05
CA ASP A 8 -11.53 -1.01 -22.30
C ASP A 8 -10.77 -1.02 -23.63
N GLU A 9 -10.24 -2.18 -24.04
CA GLU A 9 -9.53 -2.35 -25.29
C GLU A 9 -9.93 -3.69 -25.95
N PRO A 10 -11.04 -3.73 -26.71
CA PRO A 10 -11.59 -4.97 -27.22
C PRO A 10 -10.67 -5.67 -28.22
N LYS A 11 -10.20 -6.88 -27.87
CA LYS A 11 -9.38 -7.74 -28.74
C LYS A 11 -10.16 -8.93 -29.30
N TYR A 12 -11.23 -9.32 -28.60
CA TYR A 12 -12.03 -10.49 -28.97
C TYR A 12 -13.52 -10.17 -28.95
N SER A 13 -14.29 -10.76 -29.88
CA SER A 13 -15.72 -10.78 -29.84
C SER A 13 -16.24 -12.23 -29.78
N CYS A 14 -17.31 -12.47 -29.03
CA CYS A 14 -17.85 -13.78 -28.82
C CYS A 14 -19.39 -13.74 -28.96
N ILE A 15 -19.97 -14.68 -29.72
CA ILE A 15 -21.41 -14.88 -29.84
C ILE A 15 -21.75 -16.28 -29.36
N VAL A 16 -22.68 -16.36 -28.41
CA VAL A 16 -23.25 -17.64 -27.95
C VAL A 16 -24.77 -17.65 -28.22
N VAL A 17 -25.20 -18.63 -28.95
CA VAL A 17 -26.62 -18.84 -29.31
C VAL A 17 -27.11 -20.14 -28.71
N ILE A 18 -28.09 -20.07 -27.82
CA ILE A 18 -28.79 -21.22 -27.27
C ILE A 18 -30.19 -21.25 -27.87
N ARG A 19 -30.51 -22.34 -28.57
CA ARG A 19 -31.83 -22.53 -29.19
C ARG A 19 -32.68 -23.49 -28.37
N GLN A 20 -33.94 -23.13 -28.14
CA GLN A 20 -34.95 -23.95 -27.46
C GLN A 20 -34.45 -24.51 -26.10
N PRO A 21 -34.09 -23.65 -25.15
CA PRO A 21 -33.67 -24.09 -23.81
C PRO A 21 -34.85 -24.82 -23.16
N ARG A 22 -34.59 -26.03 -22.64
CA ARG A 22 -35.61 -26.83 -21.96
C ARG A 22 -35.70 -26.54 -20.46
N ASN A 23 -34.63 -26.03 -19.89
CA ASN A 23 -34.53 -25.74 -18.47
C ASN A 23 -34.03 -24.30 -18.25
N GLY A 24 -34.55 -23.66 -17.21
CA GLY A 24 -34.12 -22.31 -16.79
C GLY A 24 -34.94 -21.19 -17.45
N TYR A 25 -34.71 -19.96 -17.00
CA TYR A 25 -35.32 -18.75 -17.53
C TYR A 25 -34.73 -18.41 -18.91
N PRO A 26 -35.51 -18.27 -19.97
CA PRO A 26 -35.02 -18.07 -21.35
C PRO A 26 -34.50 -16.63 -21.56
N SER A 27 -33.45 -16.27 -20.88
CA SER A 27 -32.76 -14.99 -21.03
C SER A 27 -31.34 -15.18 -21.59
N GLY A 28 -31.03 -14.44 -22.65
CA GLY A 28 -29.69 -14.49 -23.25
C GLY A 28 -28.56 -14.17 -22.27
N GLY A 29 -28.76 -13.20 -21.39
CA GLY A 29 -27.79 -12.84 -20.36
C GLY A 29 -27.58 -13.96 -19.34
N THR A 30 -28.67 -14.56 -18.86
CA THR A 30 -28.58 -15.59 -17.80
C THR A 30 -28.05 -16.92 -18.33
N MET A 31 -28.44 -17.34 -19.52
CA MET A 31 -28.07 -18.65 -20.07
C MET A 31 -26.78 -18.61 -20.89
N SER A 32 -26.68 -17.65 -21.80
CA SER A 32 -25.52 -17.56 -22.70
C SER A 32 -24.40 -16.70 -22.11
N GLY A 33 -24.68 -15.76 -21.21
CA GLY A 33 -23.69 -14.89 -20.58
C GLY A 33 -22.69 -15.67 -19.74
N GLY A 34 -23.13 -16.70 -19.00
CA GLY A 34 -22.23 -17.59 -18.24
C GLY A 34 -21.24 -18.35 -19.13
N VAL A 35 -21.70 -18.76 -20.35
CA VAL A 35 -20.81 -19.42 -21.31
C VAL A 35 -19.80 -18.44 -21.90
N VAL A 36 -20.23 -17.22 -22.24
CA VAL A 36 -19.33 -16.17 -22.73
C VAL A 36 -18.27 -15.83 -21.66
N LYS A 37 -18.67 -15.74 -20.38
CA LYS A 37 -17.74 -15.53 -19.26
C LYS A 37 -16.69 -16.64 -19.19
N ALA A 38 -17.11 -17.91 -19.21
CA ALA A 38 -16.19 -19.04 -19.16
C ALA A 38 -15.22 -19.09 -20.36
N ILE A 39 -15.69 -18.71 -21.56
CA ILE A 39 -14.85 -18.59 -22.75
C ILE A 39 -13.83 -17.46 -22.54
N ALA A 40 -14.28 -16.30 -22.11
CA ALA A 40 -13.41 -15.15 -21.87
C ALA A 40 -12.32 -15.49 -20.85
N GLU A 41 -12.68 -16.05 -19.69
CA GLU A 41 -11.73 -16.49 -18.66
C GLU A 41 -10.69 -17.48 -19.21
N LYS A 42 -11.11 -18.42 -20.05
CA LYS A 42 -10.20 -19.39 -20.64
C LYS A 42 -9.28 -18.78 -21.69
N VAL A 43 -9.78 -17.86 -22.52
CA VAL A 43 -8.98 -17.10 -23.50
C VAL A 43 -7.97 -16.23 -22.76
N TYR A 44 -8.38 -15.55 -21.70
CA TYR A 44 -7.49 -14.80 -20.85
C TYR A 44 -6.38 -15.69 -20.27
N ALA A 45 -6.72 -16.82 -19.69
CA ALA A 45 -5.74 -17.73 -19.10
C ALA A 45 -4.76 -18.34 -20.11
N SER A 46 -5.17 -18.49 -21.38
CA SER A 46 -4.35 -19.14 -22.42
C SER A 46 -3.57 -18.17 -23.32
N HIS A 47 -4.03 -16.92 -23.46
CA HIS A 47 -3.43 -15.94 -24.38
C HIS A 47 -2.88 -14.71 -23.68
N MET A 48 -3.09 -14.56 -22.38
CA MET A 48 -2.31 -13.61 -21.61
C MET A 48 -0.94 -14.22 -21.31
N SER A 49 -0.09 -14.28 -22.31
CA SER A 49 1.28 -13.89 -22.05
C SER A 49 1.16 -12.44 -21.58
N PHE A 50 1.35 -12.22 -20.28
CA PHE A 50 1.55 -10.90 -19.75
C PHE A 50 2.72 -10.32 -20.57
N ASP A 51 2.40 -9.53 -21.55
CA ASP A 51 3.40 -8.74 -22.23
C ASP A 51 3.75 -7.62 -21.25
N ILE A 52 4.64 -7.97 -20.30
CA ILE A 52 5.25 -7.03 -19.36
C ILE A 52 5.84 -5.83 -20.10
N ARG A 53 6.13 -6.00 -21.41
CA ARG A 53 6.67 -4.95 -22.27
C ARG A 53 5.65 -3.88 -22.68
N ASP A 54 4.34 -4.18 -22.67
CA ASP A 54 3.31 -3.16 -22.93
C ASP A 54 2.95 -2.36 -21.67
N MET A 55 3.26 -2.88 -20.47
CA MET A 55 3.12 -2.11 -19.23
C MET A 55 4.19 -1.02 -19.05
N GLU A 56 5.30 -1.09 -19.80
CA GLU A 56 6.33 -0.02 -19.82
C GLU A 56 5.89 1.24 -20.57
N LYS A 57 4.81 1.19 -21.35
CA LYS A 57 4.35 2.33 -22.17
C LYS A 57 3.15 3.06 -21.62
N ASP A 58 2.30 2.43 -20.82
CA ASP A 58 1.32 3.11 -20.01
C ASP A 58 1.96 3.41 -18.65
N SER A 59 2.79 4.43 -18.63
CA SER A 59 3.09 5.13 -17.38
C SER A 59 1.82 5.88 -16.92
N LEU A 60 0.80 5.14 -16.55
CA LEU A 60 -0.03 5.53 -15.43
C LEU A 60 0.99 5.84 -14.36
N ALA A 61 1.13 7.12 -14.01
CA ALA A 61 1.98 7.53 -12.91
C ALA A 61 1.53 6.70 -11.70
N VAL A 62 2.20 5.56 -11.49
CA VAL A 62 1.94 4.71 -10.33
C VAL A 62 2.33 5.58 -9.16
N THR A 63 1.31 6.20 -8.58
CA THR A 63 1.52 6.99 -7.37
C THR A 63 1.89 5.99 -6.28
N LEU A 64 3.19 5.74 -6.17
CA LEU A 64 3.71 4.89 -5.11
C LEU A 64 3.21 5.44 -3.77
N PRO A 65 2.71 4.60 -2.87
CA PRO A 65 2.22 5.07 -1.58
C PRO A 65 3.34 5.72 -0.79
N GLN A 66 2.99 6.72 0.04
CA GLN A 66 3.95 7.33 0.95
C GLN A 66 4.47 6.27 1.93
N PRO A 67 5.79 6.07 2.04
CA PRO A 67 6.34 5.13 2.99
C PRO A 67 6.06 5.57 4.43
N LYS A 68 6.03 4.61 5.34
CA LYS A 68 5.86 4.89 6.78
C LYS A 68 7.23 5.18 7.39
N ALA A 69 7.24 6.08 8.38
CA ALA A 69 8.39 6.21 9.27
C ALA A 69 8.57 4.91 10.08
N GLY A 70 9.80 4.55 10.39
CA GLY A 70 10.07 3.30 11.09
C GLY A 70 11.56 3.04 11.33
N GLU A 71 11.90 1.79 11.53
CA GLU A 71 13.26 1.32 11.69
C GLU A 71 14.00 1.37 10.34
N ARG A 72 15.18 1.97 10.33
CA ARG A 72 15.97 2.27 9.15
C ARG A 72 16.27 1.02 8.30
N GLY A 73 16.83 -0.03 8.91
CA GLY A 73 17.26 -1.20 8.17
C GLY A 73 16.11 -1.97 7.55
N ALA A 74 14.96 -2.04 8.24
CA ALA A 74 13.76 -2.64 7.70
C ALA A 74 13.20 -1.84 6.50
N LEU A 75 13.26 -0.51 6.59
CA LEU A 75 12.78 0.38 5.53
C LEU A 75 13.69 0.31 4.31
N GLU A 76 15.02 0.41 4.49
CA GLU A 76 16.01 0.28 3.41
C GLU A 76 15.86 -1.08 2.70
N TYR A 77 15.68 -2.17 3.47
CA TYR A 77 15.45 -3.49 2.90
C TYR A 77 14.20 -3.57 2.02
N VAL A 78 13.09 -2.96 2.45
CA VAL A 78 11.84 -2.94 1.66
C VAL A 78 11.99 -2.09 0.41
N LEU A 79 12.63 -0.90 0.51
CA LEU A 79 12.86 -0.02 -0.63
C LEU A 79 13.77 -0.68 -1.67
N ASP A 80 14.85 -1.35 -1.23
CA ASP A 80 15.72 -2.15 -2.11
C ASP A 80 14.97 -3.25 -2.86
N LYS A 81 14.07 -3.99 -2.16
CA LYS A 81 13.23 -5.02 -2.78
C LYS A 81 12.20 -4.50 -3.78
N LEU A 82 11.84 -3.25 -3.67
CA LEU A 82 10.90 -2.56 -4.58
C LEU A 82 11.63 -1.77 -5.67
N ASP A 83 12.97 -1.85 -5.72
CA ASP A 83 13.83 -1.10 -6.66
C ASP A 83 13.61 0.42 -6.57
N ILE A 84 13.40 0.92 -5.33
CA ILE A 84 13.20 2.33 -5.01
C ILE A 84 14.47 2.86 -4.34
N GLU A 85 15.07 3.90 -4.94
CA GLU A 85 16.24 4.54 -4.35
C GLU A 85 15.88 5.30 -3.07
N ALA A 86 16.68 5.10 -2.03
CA ALA A 86 16.58 5.81 -0.76
C ALA A 86 17.80 6.73 -0.58
N ASP A 87 17.55 8.02 -0.40
CA ASP A 87 18.60 8.96 -0.01
C ASP A 87 18.86 8.84 1.49
N SER A 88 19.96 8.16 1.84
CA SER A 88 20.35 7.84 3.20
C SER A 88 21.75 8.34 3.58
N ASP A 89 22.37 9.19 2.76
CA ASP A 89 23.80 9.55 2.87
C ASP A 89 24.20 10.25 4.19
N SER A 90 23.27 10.74 4.98
CA SER A 90 23.55 11.48 6.23
C SER A 90 22.84 10.94 7.47
N ILE A 91 22.38 9.68 7.45
CA ILE A 91 21.57 9.11 8.53
C ILE A 91 22.44 8.38 9.55
N GLU A 92 22.35 8.82 10.79
CA GLU A 92 23.10 8.24 11.93
C GLU A 92 22.19 7.44 12.87
N THR A 93 20.87 7.66 12.85
CA THR A 93 19.94 7.04 13.79
C THR A 93 19.30 5.75 13.28
N GLN A 94 18.90 4.88 14.20
CA GLN A 94 18.16 3.65 13.89
C GLN A 94 16.73 3.94 13.41
N TRP A 95 16.16 5.09 13.77
CA TRP A 95 14.78 5.45 13.45
C TRP A 95 14.73 6.62 12.48
N VAL A 96 13.93 6.47 11.43
CA VAL A 96 13.88 7.44 10.35
C VAL A 96 12.44 7.79 9.96
N THR A 97 12.24 9.02 9.52
CA THR A 97 11.08 9.38 8.72
C THR A 97 11.39 9.10 7.26
N ALA A 98 10.37 8.74 6.51
CA ALA A 98 10.48 8.55 5.08
C ALA A 98 9.47 9.47 4.40
N LYS A 99 9.93 10.26 3.44
CA LYS A 99 9.10 11.17 2.66
C LYS A 99 9.43 11.01 1.18
N ARG A 100 8.38 10.91 0.38
CA ARG A 100 8.49 11.02 -1.07
C ARG A 100 7.88 12.33 -1.52
N GLU A 101 8.57 13.07 -2.35
CA GLU A 101 8.04 14.25 -3.01
C GLU A 101 7.28 13.85 -4.28
N ASP A 102 6.19 14.58 -4.58
CA ASP A 102 5.42 14.31 -5.79
C ASP A 102 6.28 14.54 -7.04
N GLY A 103 6.33 13.52 -7.90
CA GLY A 103 7.14 13.54 -9.13
C GLY A 103 8.57 13.05 -8.97
N ARG A 104 9.00 12.63 -7.78
CA ARG A 104 10.28 11.94 -7.57
C ARG A 104 10.09 10.44 -7.41
N GLU A 105 11.03 9.66 -7.89
CA GLU A 105 11.07 8.19 -7.74
C GLU A 105 11.81 7.76 -6.48
N ASP A 106 12.67 8.64 -5.94
CA ASP A 106 13.45 8.43 -4.73
C ASP A 106 12.66 8.76 -3.45
N VAL A 107 13.08 8.18 -2.34
CA VAL A 107 12.56 8.41 -1.00
C VAL A 107 13.63 9.08 -0.15
N GLU A 108 13.34 10.28 0.33
CA GLU A 108 14.18 11.00 1.29
C GLU A 108 13.97 10.41 2.68
N LEU A 109 15.05 9.95 3.30
CA LEU A 109 15.07 9.51 4.68
C LEU A 109 15.64 10.62 5.56
N LYS A 110 15.06 10.82 6.75
CA LYS A 110 15.56 11.79 7.75
C LYS A 110 15.59 11.15 9.13
N ASP A 111 16.62 11.47 9.89
CA ASP A 111 16.79 11.02 11.25
C ASP A 111 15.61 11.40 12.16
N ILE A 112 15.19 10.45 13.00
CA ILE A 112 14.36 10.71 14.16
C ILE A 112 15.29 10.69 15.39
N PRO A 113 15.69 11.87 15.92
CA PRO A 113 16.58 11.93 17.05
C PRO A 113 15.88 11.41 18.31
N ILE A 114 16.39 10.30 18.86
CA ILE A 114 15.97 9.79 20.16
C ILE A 114 16.92 10.33 21.21
N ARG A 115 16.39 11.14 22.12
CA ARG A 115 17.16 11.69 23.24
C ARG A 115 16.64 11.09 24.54
N GLU A 116 17.56 10.63 25.37
CA GLU A 116 17.23 10.10 26.69
C GLU A 116 16.42 11.10 27.53
N GLY A 117 15.35 10.63 28.15
CA GLY A 117 14.47 11.46 28.98
C GLY A 117 13.52 12.38 28.22
N LEU A 118 13.49 12.36 26.90
CA LEU A 118 12.57 13.14 26.08
C LEU A 118 11.60 12.23 25.30
N VAL A 119 10.39 12.73 25.11
CA VAL A 119 9.34 12.05 24.32
C VAL A 119 9.74 12.05 22.84
N PRO A 120 9.87 10.89 22.20
CA PRO A 120 10.22 10.81 20.78
C PRO A 120 9.05 11.25 19.88
N ASN A 121 9.38 11.64 18.66
CA ASN A 121 8.38 11.88 17.61
C ASN A 121 8.02 10.56 16.93
N VAL A 122 6.78 10.10 17.09
CA VAL A 122 6.27 8.88 16.47
C VAL A 122 5.26 9.14 15.35
N VAL A 123 5.05 10.39 14.98
CA VAL A 123 4.15 10.76 13.87
C VAL A 123 4.69 10.19 12.56
N GLY A 124 3.81 9.59 11.76
CA GLY A 124 4.15 8.91 10.51
C GLY A 124 4.52 7.43 10.66
N MET A 125 4.78 6.95 11.88
CA MET A 125 5.11 5.55 12.16
C MET A 125 3.89 4.61 12.08
N GLY A 126 4.15 3.34 11.83
CA GLY A 126 3.18 2.27 12.08
C GLY A 126 2.91 2.09 13.58
N ALA A 127 1.73 1.55 13.92
CA ALA A 127 1.34 1.34 15.32
C ALA A 127 2.39 0.54 16.12
N LYS A 128 2.94 -0.53 15.55
CA LYS A 128 3.94 -1.38 16.20
C LYS A 128 5.20 -0.63 16.59
N ASP A 129 5.76 0.13 15.64
CA ASP A 129 7.02 0.86 15.85
C ASP A 129 6.82 2.03 16.81
N ALA A 130 5.68 2.73 16.71
CA ALA A 130 5.33 3.82 17.61
C ALA A 130 5.18 3.35 19.07
N VAL A 131 4.49 2.21 19.28
CA VAL A 131 4.35 1.59 20.61
C VAL A 131 5.72 1.20 21.16
N TYR A 132 6.49 0.46 20.37
CA TYR A 132 7.82 0.02 20.77
C TYR A 132 8.70 1.19 21.21
N LEU A 133 8.73 2.26 20.40
CA LEU A 133 9.57 3.42 20.67
C LEU A 133 9.14 4.19 21.92
N LEU A 134 7.84 4.38 22.15
CA LEU A 134 7.33 5.04 23.35
C LEU A 134 7.59 4.19 24.61
N GLU A 135 7.37 2.88 24.54
CA GLU A 135 7.59 1.99 25.68
C GLU A 135 9.08 1.84 26.02
N SER A 136 9.97 1.88 25.02
CA SER A 136 11.43 1.84 25.25
C SER A 136 11.95 3.01 26.07
N VAL A 137 11.26 4.17 26.03
CA VAL A 137 11.59 5.35 26.85
C VAL A 137 10.77 5.44 28.15
N GLY A 138 10.02 4.38 28.49
CA GLY A 138 9.25 4.27 29.75
C GLY A 138 7.88 4.94 29.73
N LEU A 139 7.35 5.25 28.57
CA LEU A 139 5.97 5.73 28.36
C LEU A 139 5.03 4.56 28.10
N ARG A 140 3.71 4.81 28.13
CA ARG A 140 2.67 3.89 27.70
C ARG A 140 1.97 4.45 26.47
N ALA A 141 1.72 3.63 25.47
CA ALA A 141 0.98 4.03 24.27
C ALA A 141 -0.50 3.62 24.40
N SER A 142 -1.39 4.52 23.97
CA SER A 142 -2.83 4.25 23.80
C SER A 142 -3.19 4.56 22.35
N LEU A 143 -3.67 3.57 21.61
CA LEU A 143 -3.94 3.67 20.18
C LEU A 143 -5.43 3.93 19.92
N ASN A 144 -5.72 4.84 19.00
CA ASN A 144 -7.08 5.11 18.49
C ASN A 144 -7.05 5.20 16.95
N GLY A 145 -7.79 4.34 16.27
CA GLY A 145 -7.84 4.22 14.82
C GLY A 145 -6.95 3.12 14.25
N MET A 146 -6.74 3.14 12.94
CA MET A 146 -5.91 2.19 12.18
C MET A 146 -5.04 2.92 11.17
N GLY A 147 -3.92 2.31 10.78
CA GLY A 147 -3.01 2.86 9.79
C GLY A 147 -1.69 3.37 10.38
N ARG A 148 -1.32 4.60 10.08
CA ARG A 148 -0.13 5.26 10.63
C ARG A 148 -0.51 6.35 11.64
N VAL A 149 0.40 6.64 12.55
CA VAL A 149 0.21 7.71 13.53
C VAL A 149 0.10 9.06 12.84
N SER A 150 -1.05 9.70 12.97
CA SER A 150 -1.30 11.05 12.46
C SER A 150 -1.02 12.15 13.50
N SER A 151 -1.19 11.81 14.79
CA SER A 151 -0.89 12.72 15.90
C SER A 151 -0.61 11.98 17.20
N GLN A 152 0.16 12.64 18.10
CA GLN A 152 0.41 12.18 19.47
C GLN A 152 -0.01 13.25 20.46
N SER A 153 -0.55 12.84 21.63
CA SER A 153 -1.10 13.76 22.64
C SER A 153 -0.05 14.53 23.44
N VAL A 154 1.17 14.02 23.49
CA VAL A 154 2.31 14.66 24.18
C VAL A 154 3.30 15.13 23.12
N SER A 155 3.69 16.40 23.19
CA SER A 155 4.59 16.99 22.19
C SER A 155 5.98 16.31 22.21
N PRO A 156 6.54 15.99 21.02
CA PRO A 156 7.91 15.52 20.92
C PRO A 156 8.89 16.48 21.59
N GLY A 157 9.92 15.94 22.23
CA GLY A 157 10.91 16.72 22.95
C GLY A 157 10.50 17.17 24.36
N SER A 158 9.28 16.87 24.82
CA SER A 158 8.88 17.06 26.22
C SER A 158 9.63 16.09 27.13
N ARG A 159 9.78 16.43 28.42
CA ARG A 159 10.38 15.51 29.40
C ARG A 159 9.47 14.31 29.64
N VAL A 160 10.05 13.13 29.64
CA VAL A 160 9.36 11.89 29.97
C VAL A 160 8.98 11.85 31.43
N SER A 161 7.70 11.60 31.73
CA SER A 161 7.24 11.18 33.06
C SER A 161 7.00 9.67 33.00
N LYS A 162 7.77 8.90 33.77
CA LYS A 162 7.72 7.43 33.74
C LYS A 162 6.29 6.91 33.95
N GLY A 163 5.84 6.06 33.04
CA GLY A 163 4.48 5.49 33.07
C GLY A 163 3.37 6.42 32.52
N GLN A 164 3.71 7.63 32.06
CA GLN A 164 2.76 8.53 31.41
C GLN A 164 2.21 7.88 30.14
N THR A 165 0.88 8.02 29.95
CA THR A 165 0.23 7.52 28.74
C THR A 165 0.23 8.59 27.63
N VAL A 166 0.68 8.20 26.45
CA VAL A 166 0.62 8.99 25.22
C VAL A 166 -0.48 8.40 24.33
N SER A 167 -1.50 9.18 24.04
CA SER A 167 -2.56 8.78 23.12
C SER A 167 -2.13 9.07 21.69
N LEU A 168 -2.24 8.07 20.83
CA LEU A 168 -1.90 8.14 19.41
C LEU A 168 -3.17 8.01 18.57
N THR A 169 -3.37 8.95 17.66
CA THR A 169 -4.43 8.85 16.67
C THR A 169 -3.83 8.31 15.37
N LEU A 170 -4.44 7.23 14.84
CA LEU A 170 -4.02 6.59 13.60
C LEU A 170 -5.03 6.88 12.49
N LYS A 171 -4.51 7.05 11.27
CA LYS A 171 -5.30 7.23 10.04
C LYS A 171 -4.64 6.48 8.90
#